data_ebad03d2c2812a737f7ccbe52cb728f3
#
_entry.id   ebad03d2c2812a737f7ccbe52cb728f3
#
_cell.length_a   1.000
_cell.length_b   1.000
_cell.length_c   1.000
_cell.angle_alpha   90.00
_cell.angle_beta   90.00
_cell.angle_gamma   90.00
#
_symmetry.space_group_name_H-M   'P 1'
#
loop_
_entity.id
_entity.type
_entity.pdbx_description
1 polymer ?
#
loop_
_entity_poly.entity_id
_entity_poly.type
_entity_poly.pdbx_seq_one_letter_code
_entity_poly.pdbx_strand_id
1 'polypeptide(L)'
;MNSGAAALSAAFRLGLAPPPRLTVTEWADQFRRLPTKGSGEPGPWRTSRVPYIGAIMDCLSAQHPARRVVLMKSAQVAGTECILNWAGWFICTQRAPMMIVQPTICLLYTSPSPRD
;
A
#
# COMPACT_ATOMS: atom_id res chain seq x y z
N MET A 1 -8.84 -34.91 -24.35
CA MET A 1 -10.14 -34.76 -23.66
C MET A 1 -10.03 -34.19 -22.24
N ASN A 2 -8.89 -34.30 -21.58
CA ASN A 2 -8.72 -33.77 -20.19
C ASN A 2 -8.24 -32.32 -20.10
N SER A 3 -7.95 -31.68 -21.22
CA SER A 3 -7.46 -30.30 -21.21
C SER A 3 -8.48 -29.28 -20.71
N GLY A 4 -9.74 -29.46 -21.00
CA GLY A 4 -10.82 -28.59 -20.53
C GLY A 4 -11.05 -28.71 -19.03
N ALA A 5 -11.06 -29.94 -18.51
CA ALA A 5 -11.20 -30.19 -17.09
C ALA A 5 -9.98 -29.67 -16.27
N ALA A 6 -8.77 -29.85 -16.83
CA ALA A 6 -7.55 -29.31 -16.22
C ALA A 6 -7.56 -27.77 -16.20
N ALA A 7 -7.97 -27.13 -17.28
CA ALA A 7 -8.12 -25.68 -17.35
C ALA A 7 -9.16 -25.15 -16.35
N LEU A 8 -10.30 -25.84 -16.23
CA LEU A 8 -11.35 -25.49 -15.30
C LEU A 8 -10.91 -25.63 -13.85
N SER A 9 -10.22 -26.72 -13.50
CA SER A 9 -9.71 -26.93 -12.15
C SER A 9 -8.61 -25.93 -11.80
N ALA A 10 -7.73 -25.57 -12.75
CA ALA A 10 -6.72 -24.53 -12.56
C ALA A 10 -7.37 -23.16 -12.32
N ALA A 11 -8.38 -22.79 -13.10
CA ALA A 11 -9.12 -21.54 -12.92
C ALA A 11 -9.83 -21.51 -11.57
N PHE A 12 -10.43 -22.62 -11.15
CA PHE A 12 -11.09 -22.75 -9.86
C PHE A 12 -10.11 -22.60 -8.69
N ARG A 13 -8.94 -23.23 -8.79
CA ARG A 13 -7.86 -23.08 -7.79
C ARG A 13 -7.37 -21.64 -7.70
N LEU A 14 -7.19 -20.96 -8.83
CA LEU A 14 -6.81 -19.55 -8.88
C LEU A 14 -7.86 -18.65 -8.23
N GLY A 15 -9.14 -18.92 -8.46
CA GLY A 15 -10.24 -18.19 -7.85
C GLY A 15 -10.36 -18.39 -6.34
N LEU A 16 -9.99 -19.57 -5.84
CA LEU A 16 -9.99 -19.89 -4.40
C LEU A 16 -8.67 -19.56 -3.71
N ALA A 17 -7.62 -19.29 -4.46
CA ALA A 17 -6.31 -18.97 -3.88
C ALA A 17 -6.42 -17.72 -3.01
N PRO A 18 -5.89 -17.74 -1.76
CA PRO A 18 -5.85 -16.55 -0.95
C PRO A 18 -4.97 -15.48 -1.62
N PRO A 19 -5.27 -14.19 -1.43
CA PRO A 19 -4.43 -13.14 -1.96
C PRO A 19 -3.00 -13.30 -1.43
N PRO A 20 -1.96 -12.97 -2.22
CA PRO A 20 -0.58 -13.09 -1.77
C PRO A 20 -0.36 -12.23 -0.53
N ARG A 21 0.38 -12.79 0.45
CA ARG A 21 0.74 -12.08 1.67
C ARG A 21 1.92 -11.14 1.39
N LEU A 22 1.61 -10.00 0.79
CA LEU A 22 2.61 -8.97 0.55
C LEU A 22 2.76 -8.07 1.77
N THR A 23 3.99 -7.66 2.07
CA THR A 23 4.23 -6.57 3.01
C THR A 23 3.82 -5.24 2.36
N VAL A 24 3.69 -4.18 3.17
CA VAL A 24 3.37 -2.85 2.63
C VAL A 24 4.44 -2.40 1.63
N THR A 25 5.70 -2.66 1.93
CA THR A 25 6.83 -2.33 1.04
C THR A 25 6.73 -3.06 -0.29
N GLU A 26 6.52 -4.36 -0.27
CA GLU A 26 6.39 -5.18 -1.49
C GLU A 26 5.19 -4.75 -2.32
N TRP A 27 4.06 -4.50 -1.69
CA TRP A 27 2.85 -4.02 -2.38
C TRP A 27 3.09 -2.66 -3.03
N ALA A 28 3.72 -1.73 -2.31
CA ALA A 28 4.00 -0.40 -2.82
C ALA A 28 4.94 -0.44 -4.03
N ASP A 29 5.99 -1.24 -3.97
CA ASP A 29 6.95 -1.38 -5.07
C ASP A 29 6.32 -2.00 -6.33
N GLN A 30 5.30 -2.83 -6.15
CA GLN A 30 4.62 -3.49 -7.29
C GLN A 30 3.48 -2.67 -7.88
N PHE A 31 2.68 -2.01 -7.06
CA PHE A 31 1.39 -1.45 -7.47
C PHE A 31 1.26 0.06 -7.33
N ARG A 32 2.02 0.67 -6.42
CA ARG A 32 1.87 2.10 -6.14
C ARG A 32 2.47 2.95 -7.26
N ARG A 33 1.69 3.92 -7.73
CA ARG A 33 2.15 4.93 -8.67
C ARG A 33 1.95 6.32 -8.09
N LEU A 34 2.94 7.18 -8.28
CA LEU A 34 2.88 8.56 -7.86
C LEU A 34 2.20 9.41 -8.95
N PRO A 35 1.27 10.30 -8.57
CA PRO A 35 0.60 11.15 -9.54
C PRO A 35 1.55 12.19 -10.14
N THR A 36 1.23 12.65 -11.34
CA THR A 36 1.99 13.69 -12.03
C THR A 36 1.90 15.03 -11.33
N LYS A 37 0.75 15.31 -10.68
CA LYS A 37 0.56 16.52 -9.88
C LYS A 37 0.97 16.26 -8.43
N GLY A 38 1.81 17.11 -7.90
CA GLY A 38 2.20 17.09 -6.48
C GLY A 38 3.32 16.12 -6.13
N SER A 39 3.87 15.43 -7.10
CA SER A 39 5.06 14.59 -6.91
C SER A 39 6.24 15.15 -7.67
N GLY A 40 7.39 15.23 -7.02
CA GLY A 40 8.64 15.65 -7.67
C GLY A 40 9.14 14.63 -8.70
N GLU A 41 8.76 13.38 -8.54
CA GLU A 41 9.11 12.28 -9.44
C GLU A 41 7.90 11.41 -9.70
N PRO A 42 7.08 11.73 -10.73
CA PRO A 42 5.93 10.90 -11.06
C PRO A 42 6.36 9.54 -11.64
N GLY A 43 5.53 8.53 -11.45
CA GLY A 43 5.77 7.19 -11.95
C GLY A 43 5.63 6.12 -10.88
N PRO A 44 6.16 4.91 -11.11
CA PRO A 44 6.06 3.83 -10.13
C PRO A 44 6.84 4.16 -8.85
N TRP A 45 6.25 3.82 -7.72
CA TRP A 45 6.91 3.94 -6.43
C TRP A 45 8.10 2.98 -6.35
N ARG A 46 9.20 3.46 -5.77
CA ARG A 46 10.39 2.65 -5.49
C ARG A 46 10.90 2.96 -4.09
N THR A 47 10.80 2.01 -3.20
CA THR A 47 11.27 2.13 -1.82
C THR A 47 12.79 2.36 -1.76
N SER A 48 13.53 1.92 -2.76
CA SER A 48 14.98 2.15 -2.85
C SER A 48 15.39 3.62 -2.89
N ARG A 49 14.49 4.52 -3.33
CA ARG A 49 14.72 5.97 -3.32
C ARG A 49 14.66 6.57 -1.92
N VAL A 50 13.93 5.91 -1.02
CA VAL A 50 13.73 6.36 0.37
C VAL A 50 13.86 5.15 1.28
N PRO A 51 15.05 4.58 1.43
CA PRO A 51 15.23 3.27 2.07
C PRO A 51 14.82 3.23 3.55
N TYR A 52 14.91 4.35 4.27
CA TYR A 52 14.47 4.40 5.67
C TYR A 52 12.96 4.21 5.87
N ILE A 53 12.15 4.46 4.85
CA ILE A 53 10.70 4.27 4.90
C ILE A 53 10.33 2.78 4.82
N GLY A 54 11.16 1.95 4.21
CA GLY A 54 10.90 0.52 4.06
C GLY A 54 10.68 -0.18 5.39
N ALA A 55 11.55 0.06 6.36
CA ALA A 55 11.42 -0.53 7.69
C ALA A 55 10.15 -0.07 8.40
N ILE A 56 9.76 1.19 8.24
CA ILE A 56 8.53 1.74 8.83
C ILE A 56 7.29 1.10 8.19
N MET A 57 7.28 0.97 6.87
CA MET A 57 6.18 0.33 6.15
C MET A 57 6.05 -1.15 6.52
N ASP A 58 7.16 -1.85 6.71
CA ASP A 58 7.14 -3.25 7.15
C ASP A 58 6.54 -3.40 8.55
N CYS A 59 6.79 -2.44 9.46
CA CYS A 59 6.15 -2.42 10.77
C CYS A 59 4.62 -2.24 10.69
N LEU A 60 4.11 -1.62 9.65
CA LEU A 60 2.68 -1.45 9.40
C LEU A 60 2.01 -2.67 8.75
N SER A 61 2.79 -3.64 8.31
CA SER A 61 2.30 -4.86 7.68
C SER A 61 1.60 -5.78 8.68
N ALA A 62 0.62 -6.56 8.23
CA ALA A 62 -0.12 -7.48 9.09
C ALA A 62 0.75 -8.60 9.70
N GLN A 63 1.86 -8.95 9.04
CA GLN A 63 2.79 -9.96 9.51
C GLN A 63 3.68 -9.49 10.67
N HIS A 64 3.77 -8.18 10.88
CA HIS A 64 4.60 -7.61 11.95
C HIS A 64 3.84 -7.60 13.28
N PRO A 65 4.50 -7.94 14.40
CA PRO A 65 3.83 -8.01 15.71
C PRO A 65 3.46 -6.64 16.30
N ALA A 66 3.96 -5.54 15.75
CA ALA A 66 3.66 -4.20 16.26
C ALA A 66 2.18 -3.86 16.10
N ARG A 67 1.54 -3.44 17.19
CA ARG A 67 0.14 -2.99 17.20
C ARG A 67 -0.01 -1.48 17.09
N ARG A 68 1.06 -0.77 17.36
CA ARG A 68 1.10 0.69 17.30
C ARG A 68 2.45 1.12 16.73
N VAL A 69 2.41 1.98 15.74
CA VAL A 69 3.61 2.58 15.16
C VAL A 69 3.50 4.09 15.34
N VAL A 70 4.49 4.68 15.97
CA VAL A 70 4.57 6.12 16.21
C VAL A 70 5.78 6.66 15.44
N LEU A 71 5.53 7.62 14.57
CA LEU A 71 6.57 8.20 13.74
C LEU A 71 6.77 9.67 14.12
N MET A 72 7.93 9.96 14.72
CA MET A 72 8.37 11.32 14.91
C MET A 72 9.25 11.71 13.73
N LYS A 73 8.81 12.68 12.96
CA LYS A 73 9.47 13.05 11.71
C LYS A 73 9.54 14.57 11.52
N SER A 74 10.50 15.03 10.75
CA SER A 74 10.52 16.38 10.21
C SER A 74 9.58 16.52 9.00
N ALA A 75 9.47 17.70 8.45
CA ALA A 75 8.71 17.93 7.23
C ALA A 75 9.39 17.27 6.02
N GLN A 76 8.60 16.87 5.05
CA GLN A 76 9.04 16.40 3.73
C GLN A 76 10.00 15.19 3.74
N VAL A 77 9.77 14.23 4.65
CA VAL A 77 10.51 12.97 4.72
C VAL A 77 9.68 11.78 4.26
N ALA A 78 8.79 11.98 3.30
CA ALA A 78 7.91 10.95 2.74
C ALA A 78 6.97 10.25 3.75
N GLY A 79 6.74 10.85 4.91
CA GLY A 79 5.85 10.26 5.92
C GLY A 79 4.40 10.14 5.45
N THR A 80 3.90 11.13 4.72
CA THR A 80 2.55 11.09 4.13
C THR A 80 2.45 9.99 3.08
N GLU A 81 3.47 9.82 2.25
CA GLU A 81 3.52 8.74 1.25
C GLU A 81 3.56 7.36 1.92
N CYS A 82 4.24 7.22 3.05
CA CYS A 82 4.22 6.01 3.85
C CYS A 82 2.79 5.65 4.30
N ILE A 83 2.04 6.62 4.81
CA ILE A 83 0.65 6.43 5.24
C ILE A 83 -0.24 6.09 4.05
N LEU A 84 -0.06 6.74 2.90
CA LEU A 84 -0.82 6.47 1.68
C LEU A 84 -0.52 5.07 1.12
N ASN A 85 0.73 4.64 1.17
CA ASN A 85 1.12 3.28 0.79
C ASN A 85 0.47 2.24 1.69
N TRP A 86 0.48 2.47 2.99
CA TRP A 86 -0.19 1.60 3.94
C TRP A 86 -1.70 1.56 3.72
N ALA A 87 -2.34 2.71 3.51
CA ALA A 87 -3.78 2.79 3.23
C ALA A 87 -4.15 2.01 1.96
N GLY A 88 -3.40 2.19 0.88
CA GLY A 88 -3.61 1.45 -0.36
C GLY A 88 -3.46 -0.05 -0.17
N TRP A 89 -2.39 -0.49 0.50
CA TRP A 89 -2.17 -1.88 0.84
C TRP A 89 -3.31 -2.46 1.67
N PHE A 90 -3.76 -1.71 2.68
CA PHE A 90 -4.83 -2.14 3.58
C PHE A 90 -6.15 -2.33 2.83
N ILE A 91 -6.52 -1.38 1.97
CA ILE A 91 -7.73 -1.47 1.15
C ILE A 91 -7.69 -2.69 0.22
N CYS A 92 -6.53 -2.93 -0.41
CA CYS A 92 -6.39 -4.02 -1.37
C CYS A 92 -6.30 -5.40 -0.73
N THR A 93 -5.64 -5.52 0.42
CA THR A 93 -5.30 -6.82 1.01
C THR A 93 -6.17 -7.19 2.20
N GLN A 94 -6.49 -6.24 3.08
CA GLN A 94 -7.20 -6.54 4.34
C GLN A 94 -8.70 -6.40 4.22
N ARG A 95 -9.20 -5.52 3.37
CA ARG A 95 -10.64 -5.29 3.12
C ARG A 95 -11.43 -5.07 4.41
N ALA A 96 -10.86 -4.33 5.35
CA ALA A 96 -11.45 -4.02 6.64
C ALA A 96 -11.67 -2.50 6.76
N PRO A 97 -12.53 -2.05 7.68
CA PRO A 97 -12.73 -0.62 7.90
C PRO A 97 -11.45 0.06 8.37
N MET A 98 -11.20 1.25 7.84
CA MET A 98 -10.03 2.07 8.16
C MET A 98 -10.48 3.49 8.41
N MET A 99 -9.84 4.17 9.36
CA MET A 99 -10.06 5.58 9.64
C MET A 99 -8.73 6.32 9.53
N ILE A 100 -8.71 7.37 8.70
CA ILE A 100 -7.59 8.30 8.60
C ILE A 100 -8.01 9.62 9.21
N VAL A 101 -7.31 10.06 10.24
CA VAL A 101 -7.58 11.31 10.94
C VAL A 101 -6.44 12.29 10.67
N GLN A 102 -6.77 13.48 10.22
CA GLN A 102 -5.83 14.55 9.97
C GLN A 102 -6.14 15.76 10.84
N PRO A 103 -5.15 16.56 11.23
CA PRO A 103 -5.36 17.66 12.17
C PRO A 103 -6.13 18.85 11.59
N THR A 104 -6.15 19.00 10.25
CA THR A 104 -6.87 20.09 9.59
C THR A 104 -7.56 19.64 8.32
N ILE A 105 -8.65 20.30 7.96
CA ILE A 105 -9.37 20.07 6.71
C ILE A 105 -8.48 20.35 5.49
N CYS A 106 -7.63 21.37 5.55
CA CYS A 106 -6.71 21.68 4.46
C CYS A 106 -5.77 20.54 4.12
N LEU A 107 -5.27 19.80 5.12
CA LEU A 107 -4.42 18.63 4.90
C LEU A 107 -5.20 17.48 4.28
N LEU A 108 -6.48 17.36 4.60
CA LEU A 108 -7.36 16.35 4.03
C LEU A 108 -7.61 16.60 2.54
N TYR A 109 -7.81 17.88 2.14
CA TYR A 109 -8.04 18.25 0.75
C TYR A 109 -6.77 18.27 -0.10
N THR A 110 -5.61 18.45 0.49
CA THR A 110 -4.33 18.42 -0.23
C THR A 110 -3.81 17.01 -0.42
N SER A 111 -4.33 16.03 0.32
CA SER A 111 -4.02 14.63 0.07
C SER A 111 -4.70 14.18 -1.22
N PRO A 112 -3.95 13.54 -2.15
CA PRO A 112 -4.58 13.03 -3.37
C PRO A 112 -5.65 11.99 -3.00
N SER A 113 -6.86 12.22 -3.48
CA SER A 113 -7.95 11.26 -3.32
C SER A 113 -7.67 10.02 -4.17
N PRO A 114 -8.01 8.82 -3.69
CA PRO A 114 -7.90 7.60 -4.51
C PRO A 114 -8.77 7.63 -5.77
N ARG A 115 -9.67 8.62 -5.90
CA ARG A 115 -10.55 8.79 -7.06
C ARG A 115 -9.99 9.78 -8.09
N ASP A 116 -8.94 10.47 -7.77
CA ASP A 116 -8.26 11.40 -8.66
C ASP A 116 -7.01 10.71 -9.23
#